data_2739588b9395a2b86930c9d32988c8b1
#
_entry.id   2739588b9395a2b86930c9d32988c8b1
#
_cell.length_a   1.000
_cell.length_b   1.000
_cell.length_c   1.000
_cell.angle_alpha   90.00
_cell.angle_beta   90.00
_cell.angle_gamma   90.00
#
_symmetry.space_group_name_H-M   'P 1'
#
loop_
_entity.id
_entity.type
_entity.pdbx_description
1 polymer ?
#
loop_
_entity_poly.entity_id
_entity_poly.type
_entity_poly.pdbx_seq_one_letter_code
_entity_poly.pdbx_strand_id
1 'polypeptide(L)'
;FKQKTAYEISLGLVGSEMCIRDRSIANQYGATAQMAGGVPAMCDGITQGRVGMELSLMSRDVIAMSTAIALSHGVYDSAICLGICDKIIPGLFIGALSFGYLPVIFMPAGPMSSGLPNEEKANVRKAFAKGEVSREELIKAESKAYHGEGTCTFYGTANSNQIIMEIMGVHIPGAAFVHPNSDLRHAYNVLAVEQAVKINSKGRDVRSIGKIIDERSFVNAIIGLLATGGSTNHTLHLPAMAAAAGIKLLWEDFDDLSKIIPLLSKVYPNGSSDINQFHAAGGVSFIIGELLNNGLLDGSAKTIWGENLFDYVYLSLIHI
;
A
#
# COMPACT_ATOMS: atom_id res chain seq x y z
N PHE A 1 20.81 -23.08 4.33
CA PHE A 1 20.00 -22.09 3.61
C PHE A 1 19.21 -21.29 4.63
N LYS A 2 19.64 -20.07 4.96
CA LYS A 2 18.78 -19.13 5.69
C LYS A 2 17.68 -18.72 4.70
N GLN A 3 16.47 -19.14 4.99
CA GLN A 3 15.28 -18.70 4.26
C GLN A 3 15.12 -17.21 4.54
N LYS A 4 15.46 -16.37 3.56
CA LYS A 4 15.15 -14.94 3.63
C LYS A 4 13.64 -14.83 3.67
N THR A 5 13.10 -14.25 4.72
CA THR A 5 11.66 -14.01 4.83
C THR A 5 11.24 -12.96 3.79
N ALA A 6 9.99 -12.96 3.36
CA ALA A 6 9.45 -11.91 2.50
C ALA A 6 9.71 -10.50 3.06
N TYR A 7 9.85 -10.40 4.38
CA TYR A 7 10.22 -9.20 5.10
C TYR A 7 11.69 -8.79 4.89
N GLU A 8 12.65 -9.73 5.01
CA GLU A 8 14.07 -9.45 4.75
C GLU A 8 14.32 -9.12 3.27
N ILE A 9 13.55 -9.72 2.37
CA ILE A 9 13.62 -9.46 0.93
C ILE A 9 12.99 -8.09 0.61
N SER A 10 11.85 -7.75 1.20
CA SER A 10 11.13 -6.50 0.87
C SER A 10 11.68 -5.25 1.55
N LEU A 11 12.21 -5.35 2.77
CA LEU A 11 12.79 -4.21 3.51
C LEU A 11 14.31 -4.10 3.35
N GLY A 12 15.04 -5.23 3.27
CA GLY A 12 16.50 -5.22 3.17
C GLY A 12 17.02 -4.82 1.80
N LEU A 13 16.42 -5.32 0.73
CA LEU A 13 16.89 -5.07 -0.64
C LEU A 13 16.14 -3.91 -1.31
N VAL A 14 14.82 -3.94 -1.32
CA VAL A 14 14.03 -2.90 -2.00
C VAL A 14 14.09 -1.58 -1.24
N GLY A 15 13.99 -1.60 0.09
CA GLY A 15 14.01 -0.38 0.90
C GLY A 15 15.34 0.36 0.86
N SER A 16 16.47 -0.34 0.99
CA SER A 16 17.79 0.29 0.97
C SER A 16 18.19 0.80 -0.41
N GLU A 17 17.95 0.06 -1.48
CA GLU A 17 18.25 0.48 -2.84
C GLU A 17 17.33 1.62 -3.29
N MET A 18 16.03 1.57 -2.98
CA MET A 18 15.13 2.69 -3.23
C MET A 18 15.62 3.94 -2.52
N CYS A 19 15.96 3.87 -1.24
CA CYS A 19 16.47 5.02 -0.49
C CYS A 19 17.76 5.61 -1.08
N ILE A 20 18.67 4.79 -1.57
CA ILE A 20 19.91 5.27 -2.22
C ILE A 20 19.57 5.97 -3.53
N ARG A 21 18.69 5.39 -4.34
CA ARG A 21 18.24 5.96 -5.61
C ARG A 21 17.47 7.26 -5.40
N ASP A 22 16.55 7.29 -4.46
CA ASP A 22 15.75 8.47 -4.13
C ASP A 22 16.61 9.65 -3.66
N ARG A 23 17.69 9.39 -2.92
CA ARG A 23 18.69 10.41 -2.55
C ARG A 23 19.41 10.98 -3.75
N SER A 24 19.83 10.13 -4.69
CA SER A 24 20.47 10.55 -5.94
C SER A 24 19.52 11.38 -6.80
N ILE A 25 18.27 10.96 -6.92
CA ILE A 25 17.24 11.68 -7.66
C ILE A 25 16.95 13.04 -7.00
N ALA A 26 16.74 13.09 -5.68
CA ALA A 26 16.51 14.34 -4.96
C ALA A 26 17.61 15.38 -5.22
N ASN A 27 18.88 14.95 -5.22
CA ASN A 27 20.00 15.84 -5.52
C ASN A 27 19.93 16.43 -6.94
N GLN A 28 19.42 15.68 -7.92
CA GLN A 28 19.25 16.17 -9.31
C GLN A 28 18.20 17.28 -9.39
N TYR A 29 17.21 17.26 -8.49
CA TYR A 29 16.17 18.29 -8.37
C TYR A 29 16.52 19.39 -7.34
N GLY A 30 17.79 19.48 -6.90
CA GLY A 30 18.25 20.50 -5.97
C GLY A 30 17.74 20.32 -4.53
N ALA A 31 17.30 19.12 -4.15
CA ALA A 31 16.83 18.76 -2.83
C ALA A 31 17.79 17.78 -2.14
N THR A 32 17.72 17.69 -0.82
CA THR A 32 18.46 16.72 -0.02
C THR A 32 17.47 15.72 0.58
N ALA A 33 17.65 14.43 0.30
CA ALA A 33 16.86 13.37 0.93
C ALA A 33 17.66 12.64 1.99
N GLN A 34 17.01 12.35 3.11
CA GLN A 34 17.55 11.61 4.25
C GLN A 34 16.59 10.50 4.66
N MET A 35 17.11 9.32 4.97
CA MET A 35 16.31 8.27 5.60
C MET A 35 16.07 8.64 7.06
N ALA A 36 14.81 8.81 7.43
CA ALA A 36 14.43 9.24 8.77
C ALA A 36 14.38 8.08 9.77
N GLY A 37 14.23 6.83 9.32
CA GLY A 37 14.24 5.65 10.18
C GLY A 37 13.73 4.40 9.48
N GLY A 38 13.87 3.26 10.15
CA GLY A 38 13.29 1.99 9.77
C GLY A 38 12.03 1.68 10.58
N VAL A 39 11.20 0.79 10.09
CA VAL A 39 9.97 0.37 10.74
C VAL A 39 10.07 -1.09 11.19
N PRO A 40 9.81 -1.41 12.47
CA PRO A 40 9.73 -2.78 12.94
C PRO A 40 8.39 -3.37 12.49
N ALA A 41 8.41 -4.27 11.53
CA ALA A 41 7.21 -4.94 11.07
C ALA A 41 7.42 -6.44 11.00
N MET A 42 6.31 -7.18 10.96
CA MET A 42 6.31 -8.63 10.78
C MET A 42 5.36 -9.02 9.65
N CYS A 43 5.62 -10.16 9.03
CA CYS A 43 4.74 -10.74 8.03
C CYS A 43 3.80 -11.74 8.70
N ASP A 44 2.50 -11.45 8.69
CA ASP A 44 1.48 -12.32 9.27
C ASP A 44 1.45 -13.71 8.61
N GLY A 45 1.77 -13.80 7.33
CA GLY A 45 1.88 -15.08 6.63
C GLY A 45 2.98 -15.99 7.17
N ILE A 46 4.01 -15.42 7.79
CA ILE A 46 5.13 -16.16 8.41
C ILE A 46 4.87 -16.44 9.90
N THR A 47 4.25 -15.48 10.60
CA THR A 47 4.02 -15.56 12.04
C THR A 47 2.72 -16.27 12.41
N GLN A 48 1.86 -16.56 11.43
CA GLN A 48 0.59 -17.25 11.65
C GLN A 48 0.78 -18.56 12.43
N GLY A 49 -0.01 -18.72 13.52
CA GLY A 49 0.08 -19.87 14.43
C GLY A 49 1.33 -19.89 15.33
N ARG A 50 2.09 -18.81 15.39
CA ARG A 50 3.24 -18.63 16.30
C ARG A 50 2.92 -17.59 17.37
N VAL A 51 3.59 -17.67 18.51
CA VAL A 51 3.42 -16.71 19.62
C VAL A 51 3.64 -15.26 19.19
N GLY A 52 4.59 -15.01 18.28
CA GLY A 52 4.85 -13.67 17.75
C GLY A 52 3.68 -13.02 17.04
N MET A 53 2.65 -13.77 16.64
CA MET A 53 1.44 -13.22 16.02
C MET A 53 0.67 -12.28 16.96
N GLU A 54 0.76 -12.46 18.26
CA GLU A 54 0.15 -11.59 19.28
C GLU A 54 0.64 -10.12 19.18
N LEU A 55 1.83 -9.92 18.65
CA LEU A 55 2.41 -8.57 18.46
C LEU A 55 2.07 -7.95 17.10
N SER A 56 1.36 -8.66 16.24
CA SER A 56 1.14 -8.22 14.85
C SER A 56 0.41 -6.88 14.78
N LEU A 57 -0.73 -6.74 15.45
CA LEU A 57 -1.49 -5.47 15.42
C LEU A 57 -0.74 -4.34 16.15
N MET A 58 -0.04 -4.65 17.25
CA MET A 58 0.76 -3.69 17.99
C MET A 58 1.88 -3.07 17.12
N SER A 59 2.41 -3.83 16.16
CA SER A 59 3.46 -3.33 15.26
C SER A 59 3.01 -2.10 14.46
N ARG A 60 1.70 -1.96 14.15
CA ARG A 60 1.14 -0.76 13.53
C ARG A 60 1.35 0.48 14.40
N ASP A 61 1.08 0.36 15.67
CA ASP A 61 1.16 1.51 16.60
C ASP A 61 2.62 1.87 16.88
N VAL A 62 3.51 0.86 16.95
CA VAL A 62 4.96 1.10 17.04
C VAL A 62 5.48 1.82 15.80
N ILE A 63 5.02 1.45 14.60
CA ILE A 63 5.38 2.12 13.35
C ILE A 63 4.87 3.57 13.36
N ALA A 64 3.63 3.80 13.80
CA ALA A 64 3.07 5.15 13.91
C ALA A 64 3.90 6.04 14.84
N MET A 65 4.27 5.54 16.02
CA MET A 65 5.13 6.25 16.98
C MET A 65 6.52 6.51 16.39
N SER A 66 7.15 5.51 15.77
CA SER A 66 8.47 5.65 15.14
C SER A 66 8.45 6.71 14.03
N THR A 67 7.41 6.72 13.20
CA THR A 67 7.21 7.71 12.15
C THR A 67 7.04 9.11 12.73
N ALA A 68 6.22 9.25 13.77
CA ALA A 68 6.01 10.52 14.46
C ALA A 68 7.31 11.05 15.09
N ILE A 69 8.10 10.17 15.73
CA ILE A 69 9.42 10.56 16.28
C ILE A 69 10.33 11.06 15.15
N ALA A 70 10.42 10.35 14.04
CA ALA A 70 11.24 10.75 12.91
C ALA A 70 10.83 12.13 12.34
N LEU A 71 9.54 12.34 12.12
CA LEU A 71 9.02 13.60 11.58
C LEU A 71 9.07 14.77 12.60
N SER A 72 9.10 14.47 13.91
CA SER A 72 9.16 15.48 14.98
C SER A 72 10.44 16.32 14.98
N HIS A 73 11.48 15.90 14.25
CA HIS A 73 12.68 16.72 14.07
C HIS A 73 12.38 18.09 13.42
N GLY A 74 11.26 18.22 12.69
CA GLY A 74 10.80 19.48 12.12
C GLY A 74 11.69 20.07 11.03
N VAL A 75 12.53 19.25 10.40
CA VAL A 75 13.50 19.66 9.39
C VAL A 75 13.09 19.29 7.96
N TYR A 76 12.00 18.54 7.81
CA TYR A 76 11.56 18.02 6.51
C TYR A 76 10.53 18.95 5.87
N ASP A 77 10.67 19.18 4.58
CA ASP A 77 9.75 19.97 3.77
C ASP A 77 8.69 19.10 3.05
N SER A 78 8.96 17.82 2.91
CA SER A 78 8.06 16.76 2.45
C SER A 78 8.56 15.39 2.94
N ALA A 79 7.70 14.38 2.90
CA ALA A 79 8.07 13.02 3.26
C ALA A 79 7.62 12.01 2.18
N ILE A 80 8.44 10.99 1.95
CA ILE A 80 8.09 9.82 1.14
C ILE A 80 8.03 8.63 2.08
N CYS A 81 6.85 8.01 2.19
CA CYS A 81 6.58 6.84 3.01
C CYS A 81 6.65 5.57 2.16
N LEU A 82 7.66 4.73 2.40
CA LEU A 82 7.84 3.45 1.70
C LEU A 82 7.02 2.37 2.40
N GLY A 83 5.77 2.20 1.98
CA GLY A 83 4.82 1.29 2.61
C GLY A 83 4.51 0.07 1.75
N ILE A 84 4.78 -1.14 2.25
CA ILE A 84 4.64 -2.36 1.45
C ILE A 84 3.84 -3.49 2.06
N CYS A 85 3.51 -3.47 3.35
CA CYS A 85 2.89 -4.60 4.02
C CYS A 85 1.74 -4.18 4.92
N ASP A 86 1.09 -5.15 5.53
CA ASP A 86 -0.17 -5.09 6.27
C ASP A 86 -0.24 -3.94 7.28
N LYS A 87 0.67 -3.89 8.26
CA LYS A 87 0.67 -2.88 9.34
C LYS A 87 1.53 -1.66 9.02
N ILE A 88 2.43 -1.76 8.03
CA ILE A 88 3.36 -0.67 7.71
C ILE A 88 2.59 0.55 7.20
N ILE A 89 1.72 0.37 6.21
CA ILE A 89 0.98 1.48 5.60
C ILE A 89 0.09 2.18 6.61
N PRO A 90 -0.79 1.50 7.36
CA PRO A 90 -1.61 2.16 8.37
C PRO A 90 -0.78 2.84 9.45
N GLY A 91 0.32 2.23 9.88
CA GLY A 91 1.22 2.82 10.87
C GLY A 91 1.89 4.10 10.36
N LEU A 92 2.48 4.07 9.16
CA LEU A 92 3.06 5.25 8.52
C LEU A 92 2.01 6.36 8.32
N PHE A 93 0.80 6.00 7.90
CA PHE A 93 -0.28 6.94 7.65
C PHE A 93 -0.74 7.64 8.94
N ILE A 94 -0.96 6.88 10.02
CA ILE A 94 -1.31 7.42 11.35
C ILE A 94 -0.21 8.35 11.85
N GLY A 95 1.07 7.94 11.75
CA GLY A 95 2.20 8.75 12.16
C GLY A 95 2.33 10.04 11.33
N ALA A 96 2.14 9.97 10.02
CA ALA A 96 2.21 11.11 9.12
C ALA A 96 1.08 12.13 9.36
N LEU A 97 -0.13 11.67 9.67
CA LEU A 97 -1.28 12.54 9.97
C LEU A 97 -1.06 13.45 11.19
N SER A 98 -0.21 13.04 12.13
CA SER A 98 0.20 13.92 13.25
C SER A 98 0.95 15.16 12.77
N PHE A 99 1.42 15.19 11.53
CA PHE A 99 2.11 16.31 10.88
C PHE A 99 1.32 16.79 9.65
N GLY A 100 0.04 17.09 9.85
CA GLY A 100 -0.92 17.44 8.80
C GLY A 100 -0.50 18.59 7.88
N TYR A 101 0.46 19.42 8.26
CA TYR A 101 1.04 20.47 7.44
C TYR A 101 2.04 19.95 6.39
N LEU A 102 2.57 18.73 6.57
CA LEU A 102 3.62 18.17 5.74
C LEU A 102 3.02 17.48 4.51
N PRO A 103 3.51 17.76 3.30
CA PRO A 103 3.23 16.93 2.14
C PRO A 103 3.82 15.53 2.29
N VAL A 104 3.00 14.51 2.06
CA VAL A 104 3.38 13.11 2.22
C VAL A 104 2.95 12.30 1.00
N ILE A 105 3.89 11.57 0.41
CA ILE A 105 3.65 10.65 -0.70
C ILE A 105 3.89 9.23 -0.20
N PHE A 106 2.97 8.33 -0.51
CA PHE A 106 3.14 6.91 -0.26
C PHE A 106 3.67 6.22 -1.52
N MET A 107 4.74 5.45 -1.36
CA MET A 107 5.37 4.69 -2.45
C MET A 107 5.23 3.19 -2.18
N PRO A 108 4.56 2.45 -3.07
CA PRO A 108 4.48 1.00 -2.99
C PRO A 108 5.76 0.35 -3.54
N ALA A 109 6.14 -0.81 -3.01
CA ALA A 109 7.17 -1.64 -3.61
C ALA A 109 6.65 -2.42 -4.83
N GLY A 110 5.38 -2.77 -4.83
CA GLY A 110 4.75 -3.66 -5.79
C GLY A 110 4.86 -5.14 -5.41
N PRO A 111 4.11 -6.01 -6.08
CA PRO A 111 4.13 -7.44 -5.84
C PRO A 111 5.34 -8.11 -6.50
N MET A 112 5.76 -9.26 -5.94
CA MET A 112 6.68 -10.17 -6.63
C MET A 112 6.04 -10.74 -7.90
N SER A 113 6.83 -11.30 -8.79
CA SER A 113 6.32 -12.02 -9.95
C SER A 113 5.46 -13.22 -9.52
N SER A 114 4.50 -13.62 -10.36
CA SER A 114 3.67 -14.77 -10.08
C SER A 114 4.52 -16.05 -10.04
N GLY A 115 4.34 -16.81 -8.98
CA GLY A 115 5.03 -18.07 -8.74
C GLY A 115 4.07 -19.26 -8.74
N LEU A 116 4.22 -20.15 -7.73
CA LEU A 116 3.28 -21.26 -7.57
C LEU A 116 1.85 -20.72 -7.44
N PRO A 117 0.88 -21.21 -8.22
CA PRO A 117 -0.51 -20.79 -8.14
C PRO A 117 -1.05 -20.88 -6.71
N ASN A 118 -1.84 -19.88 -6.31
CA ASN A 118 -2.35 -19.80 -4.94
C ASN A 118 -3.19 -21.01 -4.54
N GLU A 119 -3.94 -21.59 -5.47
CA GLU A 119 -4.72 -22.81 -5.24
C GLU A 119 -3.82 -24.02 -4.97
N GLU A 120 -2.76 -24.20 -5.75
CA GLU A 120 -1.79 -25.28 -5.52
C GLU A 120 -1.11 -25.15 -4.15
N LYS A 121 -0.70 -23.95 -3.79
CA LYS A 121 -0.16 -23.65 -2.46
C LYS A 121 -1.14 -24.01 -1.35
N ALA A 122 -2.41 -23.61 -1.50
CA ALA A 122 -3.45 -23.93 -0.53
C ALA A 122 -3.68 -25.45 -0.42
N ASN A 123 -3.63 -26.18 -1.53
CA ASN A 123 -3.78 -27.64 -1.54
C ASN A 123 -2.60 -28.33 -0.84
N VAL A 124 -1.37 -27.91 -1.07
CA VAL A 124 -0.19 -28.44 -0.34
C VAL A 124 -0.30 -28.18 1.16
N ARG A 125 -0.74 -26.99 1.58
CA ARG A 125 -0.98 -26.67 3.01
C ARG A 125 -2.06 -27.56 3.62
N LYS A 126 -3.17 -27.80 2.91
CA LYS A 126 -4.24 -28.70 3.35
C LYS A 126 -3.75 -30.14 3.47
N ALA A 127 -2.99 -30.62 2.49
CA ALA A 127 -2.39 -31.95 2.51
C ALA A 127 -1.40 -32.12 3.66
N PHE A 128 -0.57 -31.10 3.93
CA PHE A 128 0.34 -31.09 5.09
C PHE A 128 -0.41 -31.15 6.42
N ALA A 129 -1.49 -30.38 6.58
CA ALA A 129 -2.32 -30.40 7.78
C ALA A 129 -2.97 -31.76 8.04
N LYS A 130 -3.22 -32.54 6.96
CA LYS A 130 -3.72 -33.92 7.04
C LYS A 130 -2.63 -34.98 7.20
N GLY A 131 -1.35 -34.60 7.15
CA GLY A 131 -0.21 -35.53 7.20
C GLY A 131 0.03 -36.27 5.88
N GLU A 132 -0.54 -35.84 4.77
CA GLU A 132 -0.44 -36.46 3.46
C GLU A 132 0.85 -36.11 2.69
N VAL A 133 1.48 -34.98 3.06
CA VAL A 133 2.76 -34.52 2.49
C VAL A 133 3.77 -34.19 3.58
N SER A 134 5.04 -34.27 3.24
CA SER A 134 6.15 -33.99 4.15
C SER A 134 6.35 -32.50 4.38
N ARG A 135 7.09 -32.17 5.47
CA ARG A 135 7.50 -30.79 5.73
C ARG A 135 8.42 -30.24 4.63
N GLU A 136 9.22 -31.10 3.99
CA GLU A 136 10.08 -30.69 2.88
C GLU A 136 9.27 -30.27 1.66
N GLU A 137 8.22 -31.00 1.34
CA GLU A 137 7.31 -30.65 0.25
C GLU A 137 6.57 -29.34 0.51
N LEU A 138 6.12 -29.11 1.76
CA LEU A 138 5.53 -27.85 2.15
C LEU A 138 6.54 -26.70 1.97
N ILE A 139 7.76 -26.82 2.49
CA ILE A 139 8.81 -25.79 2.35
C ILE A 139 9.13 -25.52 0.89
N LYS A 140 9.18 -26.56 0.05
CA LYS A 140 9.43 -26.43 -1.39
C LYS A 140 8.32 -25.67 -2.10
N ALA A 141 7.06 -25.91 -1.74
CA ALA A 141 5.92 -25.18 -2.27
C ALA A 141 5.92 -23.72 -1.80
N GLU A 142 6.17 -23.46 -0.52
CA GLU A 142 6.29 -22.11 0.04
C GLU A 142 7.43 -21.31 -0.64
N SER A 143 8.59 -21.93 -0.84
CA SER A 143 9.72 -21.29 -1.53
C SER A 143 9.42 -20.94 -2.99
N LYS A 144 8.56 -21.70 -3.66
CA LYS A 144 8.10 -21.36 -5.01
C LYS A 144 7.03 -20.29 -5.05
N ALA A 145 6.30 -20.10 -3.95
CA ALA A 145 5.26 -19.09 -3.83
C ALA A 145 5.81 -17.72 -3.37
N TYR A 146 6.92 -17.73 -2.61
CA TYR A 146 7.58 -16.54 -2.07
C TYR A 146 9.05 -16.53 -2.51
N HIS A 147 9.28 -16.30 -3.80
CA HIS A 147 10.58 -16.52 -4.44
C HIS A 147 11.30 -15.25 -4.87
N GLY A 148 10.64 -14.09 -4.80
CA GLY A 148 11.17 -12.83 -5.32
C GLY A 148 10.98 -11.65 -4.38
N GLU A 149 11.42 -10.51 -4.84
CA GLU A 149 11.26 -9.23 -4.16
C GLU A 149 9.83 -8.70 -4.37
N GLY A 150 9.30 -7.99 -3.37
CA GLY A 150 7.97 -7.42 -3.41
C GLY A 150 6.98 -8.06 -2.42
N THR A 151 5.72 -7.63 -2.47
CA THR A 151 4.64 -8.20 -1.67
C THR A 151 4.21 -9.57 -2.22
N CYS A 152 3.47 -10.34 -1.40
CA CYS A 152 2.81 -11.55 -1.87
C CYS A 152 1.80 -11.23 -2.99
N THR A 153 1.55 -12.22 -3.87
CA THR A 153 0.67 -12.04 -5.03
C THR A 153 -0.82 -12.27 -4.75
N PHE A 154 -1.19 -12.79 -3.57
CA PHE A 154 -2.60 -12.90 -3.21
C PHE A 154 -3.16 -11.55 -2.73
N TYR A 155 -4.47 -11.35 -2.89
CA TYR A 155 -5.13 -10.12 -2.50
C TYR A 155 -5.52 -10.12 -1.01
N GLY A 156 -4.49 -9.99 -0.16
CA GLY A 156 -4.63 -9.77 1.28
C GLY A 156 -4.45 -8.30 1.65
N THR A 157 -4.24 -8.03 2.95
CA THR A 157 -4.17 -6.67 3.49
C THR A 157 -3.01 -5.87 2.90
N ALA A 158 -1.88 -6.49 2.62
CA ALA A 158 -0.74 -5.82 1.98
C ALA A 158 -1.12 -5.16 0.65
N ASN A 159 -1.86 -5.87 -0.20
CA ASN A 159 -2.24 -5.39 -1.52
C ASN A 159 -3.51 -4.52 -1.49
N SER A 160 -4.47 -4.79 -0.62
CA SER A 160 -5.63 -3.91 -0.46
C SER A 160 -5.26 -2.56 0.17
N ASN A 161 -4.23 -2.48 1.02
CA ASN A 161 -3.65 -1.21 1.44
C ASN A 161 -3.19 -0.35 0.24
N GLN A 162 -2.56 -0.97 -0.77
CA GLN A 162 -2.08 -0.23 -1.95
C GLN A 162 -3.24 0.36 -2.74
N ILE A 163 -4.33 -0.40 -2.93
CA ILE A 163 -5.54 0.10 -3.59
C ILE A 163 -6.12 1.28 -2.81
N ILE A 164 -6.24 1.15 -1.49
CA ILE A 164 -6.77 2.21 -0.62
C ILE A 164 -5.92 3.49 -0.74
N MET A 165 -4.60 3.39 -0.65
CA MET A 165 -3.71 4.56 -0.76
C MET A 165 -3.80 5.22 -2.13
N GLU A 166 -3.99 4.45 -3.19
CA GLU A 166 -4.16 4.99 -4.53
C GLU A 166 -5.52 5.70 -4.69
N ILE A 167 -6.59 5.11 -4.19
CA ILE A 167 -7.94 5.73 -4.20
C ILE A 167 -8.01 6.97 -3.31
N MET A 168 -7.31 6.97 -2.18
CA MET A 168 -7.18 8.16 -1.31
C MET A 168 -6.29 9.25 -1.92
N GLY A 169 -5.68 9.03 -3.09
CA GLY A 169 -4.90 10.00 -3.81
C GLY A 169 -3.53 10.32 -3.21
N VAL A 170 -2.97 9.43 -2.40
CA VAL A 170 -1.65 9.61 -1.75
C VAL A 170 -0.51 8.81 -2.40
N HIS A 171 -0.81 7.97 -3.40
CA HIS A 171 0.15 7.33 -4.30
C HIS A 171 0.36 8.15 -5.57
N ILE A 172 1.43 7.83 -6.32
CA ILE A 172 1.51 8.21 -7.73
C ILE A 172 0.52 7.32 -8.52
N PRO A 173 -0.32 7.88 -9.42
CA PRO A 173 -1.33 7.13 -10.16
C PRO A 173 -0.75 5.92 -10.90
N GLY A 174 -1.35 4.74 -10.72
CA GLY A 174 -0.95 3.50 -11.38
C GLY A 174 0.26 2.79 -10.75
N ALA A 175 0.82 3.33 -9.65
CA ALA A 175 2.03 2.79 -9.05
C ALA A 175 1.82 1.52 -8.22
N ALA A 176 0.60 1.23 -7.75
CA ALA A 176 0.32 0.22 -6.71
C ALA A 176 0.95 -1.15 -6.96
N PHE A 177 0.83 -1.68 -8.17
CA PHE A 177 1.21 -3.07 -8.48
C PHE A 177 2.29 -3.21 -9.55
N VAL A 178 3.10 -2.19 -9.74
CA VAL A 178 4.26 -2.28 -10.64
C VAL A 178 5.38 -3.08 -9.95
N HIS A 179 5.95 -4.04 -10.67
CA HIS A 179 6.98 -4.95 -10.14
C HIS A 179 8.21 -4.17 -9.64
N PRO A 180 8.82 -4.54 -8.48
CA PRO A 180 9.92 -3.80 -7.86
C PRO A 180 11.12 -3.53 -8.76
N ASN A 181 11.52 -4.50 -9.58
CA ASN A 181 12.73 -4.43 -10.43
C ASN A 181 12.44 -4.05 -11.88
N SER A 182 11.30 -3.40 -12.18
CA SER A 182 11.00 -2.94 -13.52
C SER A 182 11.49 -1.51 -13.77
N ASP A 183 11.80 -1.20 -15.04
CA ASP A 183 12.12 0.18 -15.45
C ASP A 183 10.97 1.13 -15.15
N LEU A 184 9.73 0.64 -15.26
CA LEU A 184 8.54 1.40 -14.92
C LEU A 184 8.52 1.76 -13.42
N ARG A 185 8.89 0.83 -12.52
CA ARG A 185 9.04 1.13 -11.09
C ARG A 185 10.08 2.21 -10.86
N HIS A 186 11.21 2.15 -11.57
CA HIS A 186 12.21 3.18 -11.47
C HIS A 186 11.66 4.55 -11.91
N ALA A 187 10.92 4.61 -13.02
CA ALA A 187 10.27 5.84 -13.47
C ALA A 187 9.28 6.40 -12.43
N TYR A 188 8.48 5.54 -11.78
CA TYR A 188 7.60 5.97 -10.70
C TYR A 188 8.35 6.50 -9.48
N ASN A 189 9.52 5.95 -9.15
CA ASN A 189 10.36 6.47 -8.06
C ASN A 189 10.86 7.88 -8.40
N VAL A 190 11.30 8.12 -9.63
CA VAL A 190 11.70 9.46 -10.10
C VAL A 190 10.51 10.43 -9.96
N LEU A 191 9.36 10.06 -10.48
CA LEU A 191 8.14 10.89 -10.41
C LEU A 191 7.72 11.21 -8.97
N ALA A 192 7.84 10.26 -8.04
CA ALA A 192 7.50 10.49 -6.65
C ALA A 192 8.42 11.51 -5.98
N VAL A 193 9.73 11.41 -6.23
CA VAL A 193 10.71 12.38 -5.71
C VAL A 193 10.49 13.76 -6.32
N GLU A 194 10.28 13.83 -7.63
CA GLU A 194 9.97 15.08 -8.33
C GLU A 194 8.70 15.73 -7.76
N GLN A 195 7.64 14.95 -7.59
CA GLN A 195 6.39 15.44 -7.00
C GLN A 195 6.58 15.90 -5.55
N ALA A 196 7.35 15.16 -4.73
CA ALA A 196 7.65 15.55 -3.36
C ALA A 196 8.39 16.88 -3.27
N VAL A 197 9.32 17.12 -4.21
CA VAL A 197 10.03 18.40 -4.33
C VAL A 197 9.07 19.51 -4.80
N LYS A 198 8.15 19.22 -5.72
CA LYS A 198 7.20 20.20 -6.25
C LYS A 198 6.18 20.66 -5.21
N ILE A 199 5.59 19.73 -4.44
CA ILE A 199 4.50 19.99 -3.48
C ILE A 199 4.99 20.30 -2.06
N ASN A 200 6.28 20.50 -1.85
CA ASN A 200 6.88 20.69 -0.54
C ASN A 200 6.30 21.88 0.24
N SER A 201 6.48 21.88 1.57
CA SER A 201 5.86 22.86 2.49
C SER A 201 6.31 24.31 2.27
N LYS A 202 7.43 24.53 1.56
CA LYS A 202 7.97 25.85 1.20
C LYS A 202 7.67 26.24 -0.26
N GLY A 203 7.03 25.33 -1.01
CA GLY A 203 6.69 25.54 -2.42
C GLY A 203 5.47 26.45 -2.63
N ARG A 204 5.13 26.66 -3.91
CA ARG A 204 3.92 27.39 -4.29
C ARG A 204 2.67 26.52 -4.31
N ASP A 205 2.83 25.22 -4.57
CA ASP A 205 1.75 24.21 -4.61
C ASP A 205 1.87 23.29 -3.41
N VAL A 206 1.48 23.76 -2.23
CA VAL A 206 1.60 23.00 -0.98
C VAL A 206 0.42 22.04 -0.83
N ARG A 207 0.68 20.74 -1.05
CA ARG A 207 -0.29 19.65 -0.91
C ARG A 207 -0.02 18.84 0.35
N SER A 208 -0.26 19.46 1.50
CA SER A 208 -0.05 18.79 2.79
C SER A 208 -1.08 17.67 3.02
N ILE A 209 -0.68 16.62 3.75
CA ILE A 209 -1.54 15.46 3.99
C ILE A 209 -2.86 15.85 4.68
N GLY A 210 -2.85 16.82 5.57
CA GLY A 210 -4.06 17.33 6.22
C GLY A 210 -4.98 18.17 5.33
N LYS A 211 -4.54 18.60 4.13
CA LYS A 211 -5.40 19.24 3.12
C LYS A 211 -5.97 18.24 2.11
N ILE A 212 -5.30 17.10 1.94
CA ILE A 212 -5.68 16.05 0.99
C ILE A 212 -6.68 15.11 1.64
N ILE A 213 -6.41 14.69 2.88
CA ILE A 213 -7.20 13.70 3.59
C ILE A 213 -8.37 14.35 4.31
N ASP A 214 -9.56 14.00 3.91
CA ASP A 214 -10.82 14.38 4.54
C ASP A 214 -11.82 13.20 4.53
N GLU A 215 -13.08 13.43 4.90
CA GLU A 215 -14.12 12.41 4.96
C GLU A 215 -14.32 11.71 3.60
N ARG A 216 -14.23 12.45 2.49
CA ARG A 216 -14.38 11.91 1.13
C ARG A 216 -13.31 10.87 0.83
N SER A 217 -12.08 11.12 1.29
CA SER A 217 -10.96 10.17 1.12
C SER A 217 -11.26 8.83 1.80
N PHE A 218 -11.85 8.83 3.01
CA PHE A 218 -12.21 7.61 3.74
C PHE A 218 -13.42 6.91 3.14
N VAL A 219 -14.45 7.64 2.72
CA VAL A 219 -15.60 7.05 2.01
C VAL A 219 -15.13 6.38 0.72
N ASN A 220 -14.32 7.06 -0.08
CA ASN A 220 -13.74 6.50 -1.29
C ASN A 220 -12.88 5.25 -1.00
N ALA A 221 -12.12 5.24 0.09
CA ALA A 221 -11.33 4.09 0.51
C ALA A 221 -12.20 2.86 0.82
N ILE A 222 -13.32 3.03 1.54
CA ILE A 222 -14.27 1.95 1.83
C ILE A 222 -14.91 1.45 0.53
N ILE A 223 -15.33 2.36 -0.36
CA ILE A 223 -15.91 2.00 -1.66
C ILE A 223 -14.94 1.15 -2.48
N GLY A 224 -13.68 1.56 -2.57
CA GLY A 224 -12.66 0.79 -3.27
C GLY A 224 -12.38 -0.56 -2.63
N LEU A 225 -12.37 -0.63 -1.30
CA LEU A 225 -12.23 -1.87 -0.54
C LEU A 225 -13.37 -2.85 -0.87
N LEU A 226 -14.61 -2.40 -0.86
CA LEU A 226 -15.80 -3.17 -1.16
C LEU A 226 -15.84 -3.63 -2.62
N ALA A 227 -15.58 -2.70 -3.55
CA ALA A 227 -15.59 -2.97 -4.99
C ALA A 227 -14.56 -4.00 -5.42
N THR A 228 -13.48 -4.15 -4.67
CA THR A 228 -12.40 -5.11 -4.96
C THR A 228 -12.39 -6.33 -4.06
N GLY A 229 -13.29 -6.42 -3.08
CA GLY A 229 -13.33 -7.51 -2.12
C GLY A 229 -12.05 -7.59 -1.28
N GLY A 230 -11.57 -6.46 -0.80
CA GLY A 230 -10.32 -6.35 -0.04
C GLY A 230 -10.40 -6.96 1.36
N SER A 231 -9.28 -6.90 2.08
CA SER A 231 -9.13 -7.54 3.38
C SER A 231 -10.03 -6.94 4.46
N THR A 232 -10.66 -7.79 5.26
CA THR A 232 -11.44 -7.38 6.44
C THR A 232 -10.60 -6.71 7.54
N ASN A 233 -9.26 -6.84 7.53
CA ASN A 233 -8.39 -6.12 8.46
C ASN A 233 -8.57 -4.60 8.37
N HIS A 234 -9.07 -4.09 7.23
CA HIS A 234 -9.35 -2.66 7.08
C HIS A 234 -10.50 -2.16 7.95
N THR A 235 -11.37 -3.04 8.47
CA THR A 235 -12.36 -2.65 9.50
C THR A 235 -11.73 -2.28 10.85
N LEU A 236 -10.43 -2.60 11.03
CA LEU A 236 -9.60 -2.13 12.14
C LEU A 236 -8.68 -0.97 11.74
N HIS A 237 -8.13 -1.02 10.52
CA HIS A 237 -7.14 -0.04 10.09
C HIS A 237 -7.77 1.30 9.68
N LEU A 238 -8.82 1.29 8.87
CA LEU A 238 -9.46 2.54 8.41
C LEU A 238 -10.06 3.37 9.55
N PRO A 239 -10.79 2.79 10.53
CA PRO A 239 -11.23 3.55 11.70
C PRO A 239 -10.07 4.17 12.50
N ALA A 240 -8.95 3.45 12.67
CA ALA A 240 -7.78 3.99 13.36
C ALA A 240 -7.10 5.12 12.58
N MET A 241 -7.01 4.99 11.26
CA MET A 241 -6.49 6.03 10.37
C MET A 241 -7.40 7.26 10.35
N ALA A 242 -8.73 7.06 10.29
CA ALA A 242 -9.73 8.12 10.37
C ALA A 242 -9.67 8.88 11.70
N ALA A 243 -9.56 8.15 12.81
CA ALA A 243 -9.40 8.75 14.14
C ALA A 243 -8.14 9.62 14.22
N ALA A 244 -7.03 9.20 13.60
CA ALA A 244 -5.81 10.01 13.53
C ALA A 244 -5.99 11.29 12.67
N ALA A 245 -6.91 11.29 11.72
CA ALA A 245 -7.33 12.45 10.95
C ALA A 245 -8.39 13.32 11.66
N GLY A 246 -8.85 12.93 12.84
CA GLY A 246 -9.96 13.59 13.55
C GLY A 246 -11.34 13.26 12.98
N ILE A 247 -11.45 12.21 12.16
CA ILE A 247 -12.68 11.79 11.49
C ILE A 247 -13.26 10.58 12.23
N LYS A 248 -14.57 10.61 12.46
CA LYS A 248 -15.31 9.50 13.05
C LYS A 248 -15.74 8.55 11.95
N LEU A 249 -15.23 7.33 11.96
CA LEU A 249 -15.59 6.25 11.06
C LEU A 249 -16.07 5.04 11.87
N LEU A 250 -17.24 4.53 11.56
CA LEU A 250 -17.90 3.43 12.26
C LEU A 250 -18.04 2.19 11.38
N TRP A 251 -18.31 1.06 11.98
CA TRP A 251 -18.55 -0.17 11.23
C TRP A 251 -19.87 -0.14 10.45
N GLU A 252 -20.83 0.64 10.93
CA GLU A 252 -22.12 0.90 10.26
C GLU A 252 -21.89 1.58 8.89
N ASP A 253 -20.86 2.43 8.76
CA ASP A 253 -20.54 3.07 7.49
C ASP A 253 -20.10 2.04 6.43
N PHE A 254 -19.37 0.98 6.84
CA PHE A 254 -19.02 -0.13 5.96
C PHE A 254 -20.23 -0.95 5.57
N ASP A 255 -21.14 -1.23 6.52
CA ASP A 255 -22.36 -1.99 6.29
C ASP A 255 -23.28 -1.25 5.30
N ASP A 256 -23.49 0.05 5.50
CA ASP A 256 -24.35 0.86 4.63
C ASP A 256 -23.80 0.96 3.21
N LEU A 257 -22.50 1.21 3.04
CA LEU A 257 -21.87 1.23 1.73
C LEU A 257 -21.88 -0.15 1.06
N SER A 258 -21.75 -1.23 1.82
CA SER A 258 -21.78 -2.60 1.29
C SER A 258 -23.08 -2.99 0.61
N LYS A 259 -24.20 -2.33 0.95
CA LYS A 259 -25.52 -2.55 0.34
C LYS A 259 -25.64 -1.94 -1.06
N ILE A 260 -24.74 -0.99 -1.39
CA ILE A 260 -24.81 -0.19 -2.62
C ILE A 260 -23.67 -0.55 -3.57
N ILE A 261 -22.47 -0.79 -3.04
CA ILE A 261 -21.26 -0.95 -3.85
C ILE A 261 -21.15 -2.38 -4.40
N PRO A 262 -21.10 -2.56 -5.72
CA PRO A 262 -20.94 -3.87 -6.33
C PRO A 262 -19.50 -4.36 -6.24
N LEU A 263 -19.31 -5.68 -6.15
CA LEU A 263 -18.01 -6.31 -6.32
C LEU A 263 -17.60 -6.31 -7.79
N LEU A 264 -16.64 -5.47 -8.16
CA LEU A 264 -16.17 -5.29 -9.55
C LEU A 264 -15.03 -6.26 -9.93
N SER A 265 -14.21 -6.66 -8.97
CA SER A 265 -13.11 -7.59 -9.24
C SER A 265 -13.06 -8.74 -8.26
N LYS A 266 -12.61 -9.91 -8.74
CA LYS A 266 -12.45 -11.14 -7.95
C LYS A 266 -11.01 -11.61 -8.03
N VAL A 267 -10.16 -11.09 -7.16
CA VAL A 267 -8.77 -11.51 -7.00
C VAL A 267 -8.67 -12.56 -5.89
N TYR A 268 -7.75 -13.51 -5.98
CA TYR A 268 -7.60 -14.55 -4.96
C TYR A 268 -7.41 -13.94 -3.54
N PRO A 269 -8.18 -14.33 -2.52
CA PRO A 269 -8.98 -15.57 -2.42
C PRO A 269 -10.42 -15.51 -2.98
N ASN A 270 -10.93 -14.37 -3.39
CA ASN A 270 -12.31 -14.22 -3.90
C ASN A 270 -12.48 -14.72 -5.35
N GLY A 271 -11.38 -14.91 -6.06
CA GLY A 271 -11.30 -15.43 -7.43
C GLY A 271 -10.06 -16.29 -7.61
N SER A 272 -9.76 -16.68 -8.85
CA SER A 272 -8.58 -17.50 -9.18
C SER A 272 -7.35 -16.68 -9.54
N SER A 273 -7.53 -15.45 -10.04
CA SER A 273 -6.46 -14.56 -10.49
C SER A 273 -5.66 -13.98 -9.33
N ASP A 274 -4.35 -13.80 -9.54
CA ASP A 274 -3.50 -13.09 -8.60
C ASP A 274 -3.46 -11.57 -8.89
N ILE A 275 -2.72 -10.83 -8.07
CA ILE A 275 -2.65 -9.38 -8.17
C ILE A 275 -1.93 -8.88 -9.44
N ASN A 276 -0.99 -9.66 -9.99
CA ASN A 276 -0.32 -9.31 -11.23
C ASN A 276 -1.27 -9.41 -12.43
N GLN A 277 -2.13 -10.44 -12.42
CA GLN A 277 -3.19 -10.61 -13.43
C GLN A 277 -4.23 -9.50 -13.32
N PHE A 278 -4.60 -9.10 -12.10
CA PHE A 278 -5.47 -7.95 -11.86
C PHE A 278 -4.85 -6.65 -12.42
N HIS A 279 -3.56 -6.42 -12.16
CA HIS A 279 -2.85 -5.25 -12.68
C HIS A 279 -2.81 -5.25 -14.21
N ALA A 280 -2.50 -6.37 -14.83
CA ALA A 280 -2.49 -6.53 -16.29
C ALA A 280 -3.87 -6.32 -16.95
N ALA A 281 -4.97 -6.56 -16.22
CA ALA A 281 -6.33 -6.33 -16.67
C ALA A 281 -6.82 -4.87 -16.52
N GLY A 282 -5.94 -3.94 -16.12
CA GLY A 282 -6.24 -2.52 -15.92
C GLY A 282 -6.05 -2.02 -14.48
N GLY A 283 -5.99 -2.94 -13.52
CA GLY A 283 -5.59 -2.65 -12.14
C GLY A 283 -6.45 -1.59 -11.42
N VAL A 284 -5.82 -0.83 -10.56
CA VAL A 284 -6.50 0.18 -9.72
C VAL A 284 -7.09 1.30 -10.57
N SER A 285 -6.37 1.75 -11.59
CA SER A 285 -6.82 2.86 -12.45
C SER A 285 -8.14 2.54 -13.16
N PHE A 286 -8.31 1.29 -13.63
CA PHE A 286 -9.57 0.84 -14.21
C PHE A 286 -10.69 0.86 -13.17
N ILE A 287 -10.45 0.36 -11.96
CA ILE A 287 -11.45 0.35 -10.88
C ILE A 287 -11.88 1.77 -10.51
N ILE A 288 -10.92 2.69 -10.33
CA ILE A 288 -11.23 4.09 -10.02
C ILE A 288 -12.05 4.71 -11.14
N GLY A 289 -11.65 4.49 -12.40
CA GLY A 289 -12.39 5.00 -13.58
C GLY A 289 -13.82 4.50 -13.63
N GLU A 290 -14.05 3.19 -13.45
CA GLU A 290 -15.40 2.60 -13.44
C GLU A 290 -16.25 3.15 -12.29
N LEU A 291 -15.70 3.28 -11.10
CA LEU A 291 -16.41 3.80 -9.94
C LEU A 291 -16.77 5.29 -10.12
N LEU A 292 -15.85 6.10 -10.67
CA LEU A 292 -16.13 7.52 -10.99
C LEU A 292 -17.18 7.69 -12.08
N ASN A 293 -17.08 6.92 -13.17
CA ASN A 293 -18.03 6.96 -14.28
C ASN A 293 -19.45 6.58 -13.87
N ASN A 294 -19.59 5.75 -12.84
CA ASN A 294 -20.88 5.35 -12.30
C ASN A 294 -21.33 6.20 -11.09
N GLY A 295 -20.60 7.27 -10.76
CA GLY A 295 -20.94 8.17 -9.67
C GLY A 295 -20.84 7.53 -8.27
N LEU A 296 -20.04 6.49 -8.13
CA LEU A 296 -19.85 5.76 -6.87
C LEU A 296 -18.68 6.28 -6.03
N LEU A 297 -17.71 7.00 -6.62
CA LEU A 297 -16.66 7.70 -5.90
C LEU A 297 -16.92 9.22 -5.90
N ASP A 298 -16.55 9.89 -4.83
CA ASP A 298 -16.48 11.35 -4.81
C ASP A 298 -15.23 11.82 -5.55
N GLY A 299 -15.40 12.22 -6.81
CA GLY A 299 -14.35 12.69 -7.68
C GLY A 299 -13.72 14.03 -7.25
N SER A 300 -14.37 14.79 -6.33
CA SER A 300 -13.84 16.05 -5.81
C SER A 300 -12.79 15.88 -4.71
N ALA A 301 -12.54 14.66 -4.26
CA ALA A 301 -11.48 14.36 -3.29
C ALA A 301 -10.11 14.82 -3.83
N LYS A 302 -9.34 15.52 -3.01
CA LYS A 302 -8.02 16.06 -3.37
C LYS A 302 -6.96 14.96 -3.42
N THR A 303 -5.90 15.18 -4.20
CA THR A 303 -4.81 14.23 -4.34
C THR A 303 -3.44 14.92 -4.27
N ILE A 304 -2.39 14.14 -4.04
CA ILE A 304 -1.01 14.64 -4.11
C ILE A 304 -0.61 15.06 -5.53
N TRP A 305 -1.35 14.64 -6.56
CA TRP A 305 -1.01 14.84 -7.96
C TRP A 305 -1.88 15.88 -8.65
N GLY A 306 -3.19 15.83 -8.44
CA GLY A 306 -4.19 16.74 -9.03
C GLY A 306 -5.02 17.45 -7.97
N GLU A 307 -5.86 18.39 -8.41
CA GLU A 307 -6.81 19.07 -7.53
C GLU A 307 -7.98 18.18 -7.12
N ASN A 308 -8.20 17.11 -7.86
CA ASN A 308 -9.30 16.18 -7.67
C ASN A 308 -8.94 14.78 -8.18
N LEU A 309 -9.81 13.81 -7.92
CA LEU A 309 -9.57 12.41 -8.29
C LEU A 309 -9.76 12.16 -9.80
N PHE A 310 -10.50 12.99 -10.52
CA PHE A 310 -10.61 12.88 -11.98
C PHE A 310 -9.27 13.18 -12.65
N ASP A 311 -8.56 14.23 -12.22
CA ASP A 311 -7.22 14.54 -12.73
C ASP A 311 -6.25 13.39 -12.49
N TYR A 312 -6.37 12.73 -11.35
CA TYR A 312 -5.57 11.58 -10.97
C TYR A 312 -5.72 10.40 -11.94
N VAL A 313 -6.95 10.06 -12.32
CA VAL A 313 -7.23 8.94 -13.24
C VAL A 313 -6.78 9.27 -14.66
N TYR A 314 -6.99 10.50 -15.11
CA TYR A 314 -6.60 10.94 -16.45
C TYR A 314 -5.09 10.81 -16.67
N LEU A 315 -4.28 11.16 -15.67
CA LEU A 315 -2.82 11.00 -15.70
C LEU A 315 -2.40 9.52 -15.77
N SER A 316 -3.09 8.64 -15.04
CA SER A 316 -2.83 7.20 -15.09
C SER A 316 -3.04 6.59 -16.47
N LEU A 317 -4.04 7.06 -17.22
CA LEU A 317 -4.34 6.59 -18.57
C LEU A 317 -3.34 7.07 -19.62
N ILE A 318 -2.70 8.21 -19.43
CA ILE A 318 -1.70 8.75 -20.37
C ILE A 318 -0.38 7.98 -20.30
N HIS A 319 -0.06 7.34 -19.17
CA HIS A 319 1.18 6.61 -18.95
C HIS A 319 1.09 5.12 -19.29
N ILE A 320 -0.06 4.62 -19.69
CA ILE A 320 -0.27 3.27 -20.19
C ILE A 320 -0.18 3.24 -21.72
#